data_25065e1574c494cb30dc650c6405cdbe
#
_entry.id   25065e1574c494cb30dc650c6405cdbe
#
_cell.length_a   1.000
_cell.length_b   1.000
_cell.length_c   1.000
_cell.angle_alpha   90.00
_cell.angle_beta   90.00
_cell.angle_gamma   90.00
#
_symmetry.space_group_name_H-M   'P 1'
#
loop_
_entity.id
_entity.type
_entity.pdbx_description
1 polymer ?
#
loop_
_entity_poly.entity_id
_entity_poly.type
_entity_poly.pdbx_seq_one_letter_code
_entity_poly.pdbx_strand_id
1 'polypeptide(L)'
;MHNGVIKQGQNAALIKDDGSVKKGRISKLLGFEGLQRVEIEQASAGDLVAVAGFDDVNIGETIACPDEPTALPLIKVDEPTLQMTFVVNDSPFAGKEGKFVTSRQVRDRLQRELLTNVALRVEDTDSPDRFAVSGRGELHLGILIETMRRDGYEFQVSQPQVIFRTIDGTPCEPVETLVMDVPEAAVGSCIEKLGTRKGEMQNMETSADGRTQLEFIVPSRGLIGFRGEFIRATRGEGIMSHSFYEYRPMMGDFDTRRNGVLIAFEEGTATFYALKNACLLYTSPSPRDYAASRMPSSA
;
A
#
# COMPACT_ATOMS: atom_id res chain seq x y z
N MET A 1 -25.65 -12.55 -1.77
CA MET A 1 -26.91 -11.79 -1.69
C MET A 1 -27.30 -11.57 -0.23
N HIS A 2 -27.77 -10.39 0.14
CA HIS A 2 -28.16 -10.09 1.51
C HIS A 2 -29.62 -10.46 1.77
N ASN A 3 -30.50 -10.18 0.82
CA ASN A 3 -31.95 -10.41 0.96
C ASN A 3 -32.61 -10.70 -0.40
N GLY A 4 -33.76 -11.37 -0.38
CA GLY A 4 -34.60 -11.61 -1.55
C GLY A 4 -34.14 -12.73 -2.48
N VAL A 5 -34.67 -12.71 -3.70
CA VAL A 5 -34.34 -13.64 -4.80
C VAL A 5 -34.01 -12.83 -6.04
N ILE A 6 -32.96 -13.17 -6.74
CA ILE A 6 -32.55 -12.58 -8.02
C ILE A 6 -32.69 -13.60 -9.14
N LYS A 7 -33.17 -13.19 -10.31
CA LYS A 7 -33.35 -14.07 -11.48
C LYS A 7 -32.63 -13.51 -12.70
N GLN A 8 -32.17 -14.40 -13.56
CA GLN A 8 -31.64 -14.03 -14.87
C GLN A 8 -32.73 -13.34 -15.70
N GLY A 9 -32.39 -12.27 -16.42
CA GLY A 9 -33.34 -11.48 -17.21
C GLY A 9 -34.22 -10.50 -16.44
N GLN A 10 -34.14 -10.47 -15.10
CA GLN A 10 -34.88 -9.55 -14.24
C GLN A 10 -34.40 -8.12 -14.36
N ASN A 11 -35.30 -7.15 -14.26
CA ASN A 11 -34.95 -5.76 -14.08
C ASN A 11 -34.45 -5.54 -12.64
N ALA A 12 -33.41 -4.75 -12.49
CA ALA A 12 -32.83 -4.40 -11.19
C ALA A 12 -32.41 -2.93 -11.17
N ALA A 13 -32.24 -2.39 -9.98
CA ALA A 13 -31.76 -1.03 -9.74
C ALA A 13 -30.35 -1.09 -9.13
N LEU A 14 -29.40 -0.40 -9.74
CA LEU A 14 -28.08 -0.15 -9.17
C LEU A 14 -28.15 1.15 -8.38
N ILE A 15 -27.86 1.08 -7.09
CA ILE A 15 -27.80 2.24 -6.20
C ILE A 15 -26.33 2.55 -5.99
N LYS A 16 -25.92 3.74 -6.45
CA LYS A 16 -24.55 4.24 -6.32
C LYS A 16 -24.29 4.81 -4.92
N ASP A 17 -23.02 5.07 -4.64
CA ASP A 17 -22.54 5.67 -3.38
C ASP A 17 -23.07 7.10 -3.16
N ASP A 18 -23.32 7.86 -4.25
CA ASP A 18 -23.95 9.18 -4.23
C ASP A 18 -25.47 9.15 -4.02
N GLY A 19 -26.07 7.94 -3.86
CA GLY A 19 -27.50 7.72 -3.74
C GLY A 19 -28.27 7.74 -5.07
N SER A 20 -27.60 7.95 -6.20
CA SER A 20 -28.26 7.89 -7.51
C SER A 20 -28.64 6.46 -7.86
N VAL A 21 -29.81 6.31 -8.54
CA VAL A 21 -30.36 5.00 -8.90
C VAL A 21 -30.37 4.83 -10.42
N LYS A 22 -29.61 3.85 -10.91
CA LYS A 22 -29.64 3.45 -12.32
C LYS A 22 -30.42 2.16 -12.51
N LYS A 23 -31.41 2.16 -13.39
CA LYS A 23 -32.16 0.95 -13.74
C LYS A 23 -31.42 0.18 -14.82
N GLY A 24 -31.33 -1.14 -14.65
CA GLY A 24 -30.69 -2.04 -15.59
C GLY A 24 -31.36 -3.41 -15.62
N ARG A 25 -30.88 -4.29 -16.48
CA ARG A 25 -31.38 -5.66 -16.59
C ARG A 25 -30.23 -6.64 -16.39
N ILE A 26 -30.46 -7.67 -15.60
CA ILE A 26 -29.51 -8.75 -15.38
C ILE A 26 -29.45 -9.61 -16.63
N SER A 27 -28.38 -9.47 -17.42
CA SER A 27 -28.19 -10.22 -18.64
C SER A 27 -27.73 -11.66 -18.37
N LYS A 28 -26.83 -11.85 -17.36
CA LYS A 28 -26.37 -13.16 -16.92
C LYS A 28 -26.29 -13.20 -15.40
N LEU A 29 -26.61 -14.37 -14.85
CA LEU A 29 -26.47 -14.67 -13.44
C LEU A 29 -25.61 -15.93 -13.31
N LEU A 30 -24.50 -15.85 -12.58
CA LEU A 30 -23.56 -16.93 -12.39
C LEU A 30 -23.44 -17.25 -10.89
N GLY A 31 -23.55 -18.51 -10.54
CA GLY A 31 -23.23 -19.05 -9.24
C GLY A 31 -21.82 -19.64 -9.21
N PHE A 32 -21.41 -20.16 -8.06
CA PHE A 32 -20.12 -20.81 -7.87
C PHE A 32 -20.32 -22.26 -7.44
N GLU A 33 -19.78 -23.20 -8.23
CA GLU A 33 -19.65 -24.61 -7.87
C GLU A 33 -18.15 -24.90 -7.67
N GLY A 34 -17.72 -24.90 -6.41
CA GLY A 34 -16.30 -24.91 -6.09
C GLY A 34 -15.63 -23.62 -6.60
N LEU A 35 -14.66 -23.76 -7.51
CA LEU A 35 -13.94 -22.63 -8.12
C LEU A 35 -14.50 -22.22 -9.50
N GLN A 36 -15.46 -22.98 -10.02
CA GLN A 36 -16.02 -22.69 -11.35
C GLN A 36 -17.26 -21.80 -11.27
N ARG A 37 -17.41 -20.92 -12.25
CA ARG A 37 -18.61 -20.10 -12.42
C ARG A 37 -19.57 -20.84 -13.32
N VAL A 38 -20.78 -21.12 -12.80
CA VAL A 38 -21.83 -21.84 -13.51
C VAL A 38 -23.02 -20.91 -13.70
N GLU A 39 -23.62 -20.91 -14.89
CA GLU A 39 -24.83 -20.13 -15.17
C GLU A 39 -26.03 -20.72 -14.40
N ILE A 40 -26.74 -19.88 -13.66
CA ILE A 40 -27.90 -20.23 -12.84
C ILE A 40 -29.08 -19.38 -13.20
N GLU A 41 -30.30 -19.92 -13.09
CA GLU A 41 -31.53 -19.19 -13.40
C GLU A 41 -31.94 -18.24 -12.28
N GLN A 42 -31.67 -18.61 -11.03
CA GLN A 42 -32.00 -17.82 -9.84
C GLN A 42 -31.03 -18.06 -8.70
N ALA A 43 -30.93 -17.07 -7.82
CA ALA A 43 -30.18 -17.16 -6.57
C ALA A 43 -30.98 -16.54 -5.43
N SER A 44 -30.73 -16.98 -4.21
CA SER A 44 -31.40 -16.56 -2.97
C SER A 44 -30.48 -15.87 -1.99
N ALA A 45 -31.06 -15.32 -0.92
CA ALA A 45 -30.30 -14.75 0.18
C ALA A 45 -29.29 -15.75 0.76
N GLY A 46 -28.05 -15.30 0.98
CA GLY A 46 -26.90 -16.12 1.39
C GLY A 46 -25.99 -16.52 0.24
N ASP A 47 -26.46 -16.58 -1.01
CA ASP A 47 -25.66 -16.98 -2.15
C ASP A 47 -24.65 -15.91 -2.57
N LEU A 48 -23.48 -16.35 -3.01
CA LEU A 48 -22.50 -15.54 -3.73
C LEU A 48 -22.78 -15.68 -5.23
N VAL A 49 -22.97 -14.55 -5.91
CA VAL A 49 -23.30 -14.55 -7.34
C VAL A 49 -22.47 -13.53 -8.09
N ALA A 50 -22.19 -13.83 -9.37
CA ALA A 50 -21.67 -12.85 -10.30
C ALA A 50 -22.81 -12.42 -11.24
N VAL A 51 -22.99 -11.13 -11.41
CA VAL A 51 -24.07 -10.52 -12.20
C VAL A 51 -23.46 -9.74 -13.35
N ALA A 52 -24.02 -9.90 -14.56
CA ALA A 52 -23.70 -9.07 -15.71
C ALA A 52 -24.95 -8.29 -16.16
N GLY A 53 -24.74 -7.12 -16.76
CA GLY A 53 -25.83 -6.27 -17.28
C GLY A 53 -25.80 -4.83 -16.75
N PHE A 54 -24.77 -4.48 -16.00
CA PHE A 54 -24.48 -3.12 -15.56
C PHE A 54 -23.04 -2.77 -15.98
N ASP A 55 -22.86 -1.68 -16.70
CA ASP A 55 -21.57 -1.29 -17.27
C ASP A 55 -20.70 -0.46 -16.31
N ASP A 56 -21.28 0.06 -15.23
CA ASP A 56 -20.63 1.03 -14.36
C ASP A 56 -20.98 0.72 -12.90
N VAL A 57 -20.46 -0.39 -12.40
CA VAL A 57 -20.64 -0.86 -11.01
C VAL A 57 -19.33 -0.72 -10.26
N ASN A 58 -19.36 0.02 -9.15
CA ASN A 58 -18.23 0.12 -8.24
C ASN A 58 -18.40 -0.81 -7.03
N ILE A 59 -17.29 -1.09 -6.36
CA ILE A 59 -17.30 -1.91 -5.16
C ILE A 59 -18.01 -1.14 -4.02
N GLY A 60 -18.94 -1.83 -3.34
CA GLY A 60 -19.76 -1.23 -2.27
C GLY A 60 -21.15 -0.76 -2.72
N GLU A 61 -21.39 -0.63 -4.03
CA GLU A 61 -22.70 -0.29 -4.56
C GLU A 61 -23.70 -1.44 -4.40
N THR A 62 -24.99 -1.11 -4.32
CA THR A 62 -26.06 -2.10 -4.07
C THR A 62 -26.89 -2.34 -5.31
N ILE A 63 -27.11 -3.61 -5.66
CA ILE A 63 -28.11 -4.03 -6.63
C ILE A 63 -29.38 -4.40 -5.87
N ALA A 64 -30.48 -3.69 -6.14
CA ALA A 64 -31.74 -3.81 -5.43
C ALA A 64 -32.94 -4.03 -6.37
N CYS A 65 -34.11 -4.29 -5.78
CA CYS A 65 -35.37 -4.31 -6.50
C CYS A 65 -35.66 -2.91 -7.06
N PRO A 66 -36.11 -2.80 -8.33
CA PRO A 66 -36.40 -1.49 -8.95
C PRO A 66 -37.59 -0.78 -8.36
N ASP A 67 -38.52 -1.50 -7.69
CA ASP A 67 -39.74 -0.96 -7.13
C ASP A 67 -39.52 -0.30 -5.76
N GLU A 68 -38.65 -0.90 -4.93
CA GLU A 68 -38.25 -0.38 -3.62
C GLU A 68 -36.72 -0.44 -3.48
N PRO A 69 -35.98 0.48 -4.10
CA PRO A 69 -34.53 0.46 -4.06
C PRO A 69 -34.03 0.88 -2.67
N THR A 70 -33.56 -0.09 -1.89
CA THR A 70 -32.95 0.13 -0.58
C THR A 70 -31.47 -0.16 -0.64
N ALA A 71 -30.63 0.84 -0.33
CA ALA A 71 -29.18 0.68 -0.28
C ALA A 71 -28.75 -0.04 1.02
N LEU A 72 -27.78 -0.93 0.91
CA LEU A 72 -27.05 -1.45 2.05
C LEU A 72 -26.04 -0.41 2.55
N PRO A 73 -25.65 -0.44 3.84
CA PRO A 73 -24.61 0.43 4.34
C PRO A 73 -23.30 0.24 3.55
N LEU A 74 -22.70 1.33 3.09
CA LEU A 74 -21.43 1.29 2.41
C LEU A 74 -20.32 0.79 3.35
N ILE A 75 -19.53 -0.15 2.86
CA ILE A 75 -18.31 -0.57 3.54
C ILE A 75 -17.27 0.51 3.32
N LYS A 76 -16.98 1.28 4.37
CA LYS A 76 -15.91 2.28 4.33
C LYS A 76 -14.57 1.55 4.30
N VAL A 77 -13.76 1.90 3.33
CA VAL A 77 -12.38 1.45 3.21
C VAL A 77 -11.47 2.57 3.68
N ASP A 78 -10.44 2.23 4.48
CA ASP A 78 -9.48 3.21 4.96
C ASP A 78 -8.84 3.96 3.80
N GLU A 79 -8.69 5.26 3.98
CA GLU A 79 -8.05 6.11 2.99
C GLU A 79 -6.56 5.81 2.87
N PRO A 80 -5.97 6.02 1.69
CA PRO A 80 -4.54 5.81 1.51
C PRO A 80 -3.73 6.76 2.39
N THR A 81 -2.69 6.23 3.03
CA THR A 81 -1.78 6.96 3.91
C THR A 81 -0.41 7.21 3.28
N LEU A 82 -0.03 6.40 2.29
CA LEU A 82 1.25 6.49 1.59
C LEU A 82 1.04 6.76 0.10
N GLN A 83 1.94 7.54 -0.48
CA GLN A 83 1.99 7.88 -1.89
C GLN A 83 3.38 7.58 -2.47
N MET A 84 3.43 7.07 -3.69
CA MET A 84 4.64 6.94 -4.49
C MET A 84 4.40 7.52 -5.89
N THR A 85 5.45 8.05 -6.49
CA THR A 85 5.38 8.46 -7.89
C THR A 85 5.88 7.32 -8.77
N PHE A 86 5.04 6.87 -9.71
CA PHE A 86 5.41 5.93 -10.76
C PHE A 86 5.81 6.75 -11.99
N VAL A 87 6.99 6.47 -12.52
CA VAL A 87 7.58 7.22 -13.64
C VAL A 87 7.95 6.24 -14.73
N VAL A 88 7.74 6.62 -15.96
CA VAL A 88 8.23 5.86 -17.12
C VAL A 88 9.76 5.76 -17.06
N ASN A 89 10.31 4.60 -17.36
CA ASN A 89 11.76 4.42 -17.39
C ASN A 89 12.36 5.16 -18.59
N ASP A 90 13.05 6.25 -18.31
CA ASP A 90 13.78 7.08 -19.28
C ASP A 90 15.30 6.83 -19.28
N SER A 91 15.75 5.80 -18.54
CA SER A 91 17.15 5.43 -18.46
C SER A 91 17.65 4.81 -19.78
N PRO A 92 19.00 4.80 -20.02
CA PRO A 92 19.58 4.13 -21.19
C PRO A 92 19.33 2.62 -21.26
N PHE A 93 18.77 2.05 -20.20
CA PHE A 93 18.44 0.62 -20.09
C PHE A 93 16.95 0.34 -20.30
N ALA A 94 16.15 1.37 -20.63
CA ALA A 94 14.72 1.21 -20.86
C ALA A 94 14.43 0.16 -21.95
N GLY A 95 13.44 -0.71 -21.69
CA GLY A 95 13.00 -1.76 -22.60
C GLY A 95 13.87 -3.03 -22.62
N LYS A 96 14.82 -3.17 -21.69
CA LYS A 96 15.65 -4.39 -21.60
C LYS A 96 15.00 -5.51 -20.80
N GLU A 97 14.22 -5.18 -19.80
CA GLU A 97 13.60 -6.14 -18.89
C GLU A 97 12.09 -6.25 -19.05
N GLY A 98 11.43 -5.16 -19.47
CA GLY A 98 9.98 -5.11 -19.66
C GLY A 98 9.56 -4.92 -21.11
N LYS A 99 8.38 -5.43 -21.46
CA LYS A 99 7.76 -5.25 -22.78
C LYS A 99 6.94 -3.95 -22.86
N PHE A 100 6.40 -3.51 -21.74
CA PHE A 100 5.49 -2.37 -21.64
C PHE A 100 6.21 -1.21 -20.94
N VAL A 101 6.70 -0.27 -21.76
CA VAL A 101 7.59 0.82 -21.32
C VAL A 101 7.02 2.23 -21.55
N THR A 102 5.81 2.34 -22.10
CA THR A 102 5.23 3.65 -22.47
C THR A 102 4.29 4.16 -21.37
N SER A 103 4.19 5.48 -21.22
CA SER A 103 3.30 6.13 -20.26
C SER A 103 1.84 5.71 -20.42
N ARG A 104 1.38 5.58 -21.67
CA ARG A 104 0.03 5.11 -21.96
C ARG A 104 -0.23 3.70 -21.44
N GLN A 105 0.70 2.78 -21.66
CA GLN A 105 0.57 1.39 -21.17
C GLN A 105 0.54 1.33 -19.65
N VAL A 106 1.43 2.08 -18.96
CA VAL A 106 1.47 2.17 -17.51
C VAL A 106 0.16 2.76 -16.98
N ARG A 107 -0.33 3.86 -17.58
CA ARG A 107 -1.61 4.48 -17.23
C ARG A 107 -2.77 3.49 -17.36
N ASP A 108 -2.91 2.82 -18.52
CA ASP A 108 -3.99 1.87 -18.79
C ASP A 108 -3.97 0.70 -17.81
N ARG A 109 -2.78 0.27 -17.37
CA ARG A 109 -2.63 -0.78 -16.35
C ARG A 109 -3.05 -0.30 -14.97
N LEU A 110 -2.65 0.90 -14.56
CA LEU A 110 -3.04 1.51 -13.29
C LEU A 110 -4.55 1.75 -13.23
N GLN A 111 -5.15 2.24 -14.32
CA GLN A 111 -6.61 2.43 -14.39
C GLN A 111 -7.39 1.11 -14.28
N ARG A 112 -6.88 0.04 -14.88
CA ARG A 112 -7.48 -1.30 -14.70
C ARG A 112 -7.38 -1.80 -13.26
N GLU A 113 -6.29 -1.49 -12.56
CA GLU A 113 -6.14 -1.85 -11.15
C GLU A 113 -7.19 -1.16 -10.26
N LEU A 114 -7.54 0.09 -10.54
CA LEU A 114 -8.56 0.83 -9.79
C LEU A 114 -9.94 0.15 -9.81
N LEU A 115 -10.25 -0.62 -10.85
CA LEU A 115 -11.53 -1.33 -10.95
C LEU A 115 -11.68 -2.44 -9.89
N THR A 116 -10.58 -2.98 -9.40
CA THR A 116 -10.57 -4.10 -8.45
C THR A 116 -10.00 -3.73 -7.08
N ASN A 117 -9.21 -2.65 -7.01
CA ASN A 117 -8.48 -2.25 -5.82
C ASN A 117 -9.00 -0.93 -5.26
N VAL A 118 -9.98 -1.02 -4.35
CA VAL A 118 -10.70 0.14 -3.77
C VAL A 118 -9.80 1.06 -2.95
N ALA A 119 -8.71 0.52 -2.39
CA ALA A 119 -7.80 1.26 -1.52
C ALA A 119 -6.67 1.96 -2.29
N LEU A 120 -6.63 1.80 -3.60
CA LEU A 120 -5.68 2.45 -4.48
C LEU A 120 -6.27 3.74 -5.03
N ARG A 121 -5.46 4.81 -5.09
CA ARG A 121 -5.79 6.03 -5.84
C ARG A 121 -4.66 6.32 -6.81
N VAL A 122 -5.01 6.70 -8.00
CA VAL A 122 -4.06 7.09 -9.06
C VAL A 122 -4.45 8.46 -9.55
N GLU A 123 -3.53 9.39 -9.48
CA GLU A 123 -3.71 10.77 -9.93
C GLU A 123 -2.64 11.11 -10.98
N ASP A 124 -3.06 11.79 -12.02
CA ASP A 124 -2.13 12.34 -13.00
C ASP A 124 -1.37 13.50 -12.36
N THR A 125 -0.10 13.63 -12.68
CA THR A 125 0.74 14.76 -12.26
C THR A 125 0.88 15.77 -13.39
N ASP A 126 1.58 16.87 -13.15
CA ASP A 126 1.88 17.90 -14.16
C ASP A 126 2.68 17.34 -15.35
N SER A 127 3.27 16.16 -15.20
CA SER A 127 4.01 15.47 -16.26
C SER A 127 3.23 14.26 -16.78
N PRO A 128 3.08 14.07 -18.10
CA PRO A 128 2.35 12.95 -18.68
C PRO A 128 3.00 11.57 -18.44
N ASP A 129 4.26 11.56 -18.01
CA ASP A 129 5.06 10.35 -17.78
C ASP A 129 5.16 9.98 -16.29
N ARG A 130 4.43 10.71 -15.42
CA ARG A 130 4.45 10.51 -13.97
C ARG A 130 3.04 10.35 -13.42
N PHE A 131 2.85 9.39 -12.55
CA PHE A 131 1.58 9.08 -11.90
C PHE A 131 1.78 9.05 -10.39
N ALA A 132 0.96 9.80 -9.65
CA ALA A 132 0.92 9.72 -8.21
C ALA A 132 0.02 8.55 -7.80
N VAL A 133 0.60 7.53 -7.18
CA VAL A 133 -0.09 6.31 -6.77
C VAL A 133 -0.11 6.24 -5.26
N SER A 134 -1.31 6.26 -4.69
CA SER A 134 -1.53 6.27 -3.25
C SER A 134 -2.15 4.96 -2.79
N GLY A 135 -1.65 4.42 -1.69
CA GLY A 135 -2.09 3.14 -1.12
C GLY A 135 -2.09 3.15 0.41
N ARG A 136 -2.65 2.11 1.01
CA ARG A 136 -2.77 2.00 2.48
C ARG A 136 -1.44 1.84 3.19
N GLY A 137 -0.40 1.37 2.50
CA GLY A 137 0.88 1.09 3.13
C GLY A 137 1.93 0.59 2.14
N GLU A 138 3.16 0.44 2.66
CA GLU A 138 4.33 0.02 1.87
C GLU A 138 4.12 -1.35 1.19
N LEU A 139 3.54 -2.31 1.90
CA LEU A 139 3.27 -3.65 1.36
C LEU A 139 2.25 -3.61 0.23
N HIS A 140 1.20 -2.79 0.35
CA HIS A 140 0.17 -2.67 -0.67
C HIS A 140 0.76 -2.15 -1.99
N LEU A 141 1.54 -1.07 -1.93
CA LEU A 141 2.24 -0.53 -3.11
C LEU A 141 3.31 -1.48 -3.64
N GLY A 142 4.03 -2.18 -2.74
CA GLY A 142 5.02 -3.19 -3.11
C GLY A 142 4.44 -4.37 -3.88
N ILE A 143 3.26 -4.86 -3.49
CA ILE A 143 2.54 -5.92 -4.22
C ILE A 143 2.12 -5.43 -5.62
N LEU A 144 1.60 -4.21 -5.72
CA LEU A 144 1.26 -3.62 -7.02
C LEU A 144 2.48 -3.55 -7.95
N ILE A 145 3.60 -3.03 -7.45
CA ILE A 145 4.86 -2.93 -8.19
C ILE A 145 5.31 -4.30 -8.70
N GLU A 146 5.32 -5.30 -7.82
CA GLU A 146 5.75 -6.66 -8.17
C GLU A 146 4.79 -7.33 -9.17
N THR A 147 3.49 -7.13 -9.02
CA THR A 147 2.49 -7.64 -9.97
C THR A 147 2.69 -7.02 -11.35
N MET A 148 2.83 -5.71 -11.43
CA MET A 148 3.10 -5.01 -12.70
C MET A 148 4.42 -5.48 -13.33
N ARG A 149 5.47 -5.66 -12.52
CA ARG A 149 6.75 -6.19 -13.00
C ARG A 149 6.58 -7.60 -13.61
N ARG A 150 5.84 -8.48 -12.97
CA ARG A 150 5.53 -9.84 -13.48
C ARG A 150 4.69 -9.81 -14.75
N ASP A 151 3.79 -8.83 -14.86
CA ASP A 151 3.00 -8.60 -16.08
C ASP A 151 3.86 -8.07 -17.26
N GLY A 152 5.15 -7.77 -17.01
CA GLY A 152 6.10 -7.31 -18.02
C GLY A 152 6.15 -5.79 -18.21
N TYR A 153 5.67 -5.03 -17.23
CA TYR A 153 5.82 -3.57 -17.19
C TYR A 153 7.17 -3.18 -16.63
N GLU A 154 7.79 -2.18 -17.24
CA GLU A 154 9.05 -1.59 -16.79
C GLU A 154 8.81 -0.10 -16.48
N PHE A 155 9.09 0.30 -15.27
CA PHE A 155 8.89 1.66 -14.77
C PHE A 155 9.78 1.93 -13.56
N GLN A 156 9.94 3.19 -13.21
CA GLN A 156 10.65 3.65 -12.04
C GLN A 156 9.66 4.05 -10.94
N VAL A 157 10.05 3.95 -9.68
CA VAL A 157 9.24 4.40 -8.55
C VAL A 157 10.06 5.30 -7.63
N SER A 158 9.39 6.31 -7.06
CA SER A 158 10.00 7.14 -6.01
C SER A 158 10.02 6.40 -4.67
N GLN A 159 10.70 6.96 -3.69
CA GLN A 159 10.53 6.55 -2.30
C GLN A 159 9.08 6.83 -1.84
N PRO A 160 8.51 5.97 -0.99
CA PRO A 160 7.19 6.21 -0.42
C PRO A 160 7.21 7.47 0.48
N GLN A 161 6.18 8.26 0.37
CA GLN A 161 5.96 9.45 1.18
C GLN A 161 4.60 9.37 1.85
N VAL A 162 4.47 9.85 3.07
CA VAL A 162 3.17 9.94 3.75
C VAL A 162 2.36 11.10 3.19
N ILE A 163 1.05 10.92 3.17
CA ILE A 163 0.12 11.94 2.71
C ILE A 163 -0.21 12.84 3.90
N PHE A 164 0.28 14.07 3.88
CA PHE A 164 -0.05 15.08 4.87
C PHE A 164 -1.42 15.70 4.59
N ARG A 165 -2.13 16.11 5.64
CA ARG A 165 -3.38 16.86 5.55
C ARG A 165 -3.30 18.11 6.41
N THR A 166 -3.91 19.18 5.94
CA THR A 166 -4.09 20.38 6.75
C THR A 166 -5.46 20.31 7.41
N ILE A 167 -5.47 20.19 8.74
CA ILE A 167 -6.69 20.16 9.56
C ILE A 167 -6.62 21.41 10.44
N ASP A 168 -7.64 22.26 10.36
CA ASP A 168 -7.72 23.54 11.10
C ASP A 168 -6.45 24.42 10.96
N GLY A 169 -5.86 24.44 9.75
CA GLY A 169 -4.66 25.21 9.46
C GLY A 169 -3.35 24.60 9.96
N THR A 170 -3.40 23.44 10.62
CA THR A 170 -2.23 22.72 11.14
C THR A 170 -1.88 21.53 10.23
N PRO A 171 -0.61 21.36 9.82
CA PRO A 171 -0.18 20.18 9.06
C PRO A 171 -0.25 18.94 9.96
N CYS A 172 -1.05 17.97 9.54
CA CYS A 172 -1.26 16.70 10.22
C CYS A 172 -0.70 15.54 9.41
N GLU A 173 -0.13 14.57 10.11
CA GLU A 173 0.36 13.33 9.55
C GLU A 173 -0.50 12.13 10.00
N PRO A 174 -0.61 11.09 9.17
CA PRO A 174 -1.30 9.87 9.57
C PRO A 174 -0.49 9.14 10.64
N VAL A 175 -1.18 8.68 11.67
CA VAL A 175 -0.63 7.79 12.70
C VAL A 175 -1.34 6.45 12.66
N GLU A 176 -0.61 5.40 13.01
CA GLU A 176 -1.08 4.02 12.92
C GLU A 176 -0.96 3.34 14.28
N THR A 177 -1.91 2.47 14.60
CA THR A 177 -1.78 1.51 15.69
C THR A 177 -0.93 0.37 15.20
N LEU A 178 0.20 0.15 15.83
CA LEU A 178 1.12 -0.94 15.58
C LEU A 178 1.02 -1.97 16.70
N VAL A 179 0.66 -3.20 16.37
CA VAL A 179 0.65 -4.33 17.29
C VAL A 179 1.76 -5.30 16.91
N MET A 180 2.60 -5.63 17.86
CA MET A 180 3.72 -6.55 17.67
C MET A 180 3.65 -7.67 18.71
N ASP A 181 3.89 -8.90 18.26
CA ASP A 181 4.07 -10.06 19.11
C ASP A 181 5.52 -10.52 18.97
N VAL A 182 6.30 -10.41 20.03
CA VAL A 182 7.75 -10.60 20.02
C VAL A 182 8.23 -11.52 21.14
N PRO A 183 9.34 -12.27 20.94
CA PRO A 183 10.03 -12.96 22.03
C PRO A 183 10.51 -11.95 23.08
N GLU A 184 10.50 -12.33 24.36
CA GLU A 184 10.90 -11.47 25.48
C GLU A 184 12.32 -10.86 25.27
N ALA A 185 13.24 -11.61 24.71
CA ALA A 185 14.61 -11.15 24.42
C ALA A 185 14.66 -9.99 23.39
N ALA A 186 13.65 -9.82 22.56
CA ALA A 186 13.60 -8.78 21.53
C ALA A 186 12.84 -7.52 21.96
N VAL A 187 12.10 -7.56 23.08
CA VAL A 187 11.25 -6.46 23.57
C VAL A 187 12.03 -5.15 23.68
N GLY A 188 13.17 -5.14 24.39
CA GLY A 188 13.97 -3.93 24.59
C GLY A 188 14.44 -3.29 23.29
N SER A 189 14.91 -4.11 22.33
CA SER A 189 15.35 -3.61 21.03
C SER A 189 14.19 -3.04 20.19
N CYS A 190 13.01 -3.62 20.27
CA CYS A 190 11.82 -3.11 19.57
C CYS A 190 11.37 -1.76 20.16
N ILE A 191 11.33 -1.63 21.48
CA ILE A 191 10.96 -0.38 22.18
C ILE A 191 11.96 0.73 21.83
N GLU A 192 13.26 0.47 21.91
CA GLU A 192 14.32 1.43 21.59
C GLU A 192 14.17 1.98 20.15
N LYS A 193 14.00 1.06 19.18
CA LYS A 193 13.86 1.41 17.77
C LYS A 193 12.61 2.23 17.48
N LEU A 194 11.48 1.90 18.13
CA LEU A 194 10.25 2.66 17.98
C LEU A 194 10.30 4.01 18.69
N GLY A 195 11.00 4.11 19.82
CA GLY A 195 11.23 5.37 20.51
C GLY A 195 11.94 6.41 19.63
N THR A 196 12.99 5.98 18.87
CA THR A 196 13.66 6.86 17.90
C THR A 196 12.78 7.27 16.73
N ARG A 197 11.70 6.53 16.47
CA ARG A 197 10.71 6.75 15.40
C ARG A 197 9.42 7.42 15.88
N LYS A 198 9.45 8.02 17.08
CA LYS A 198 8.30 8.70 17.70
C LYS A 198 7.12 7.77 18.00
N GLY A 199 7.39 6.48 18.23
CA GLY A 199 6.37 5.53 18.68
C GLY A 199 6.02 5.76 20.14
N GLU A 200 4.72 5.88 20.43
CA GLU A 200 4.15 6.00 21.77
C GLU A 200 3.59 4.64 22.20
N MET A 201 4.20 4.03 23.23
CA MET A 201 3.72 2.75 23.76
C MET A 201 2.39 2.95 24.48
N GLN A 202 1.39 2.14 24.10
CA GLN A 202 0.05 2.16 24.70
C GLN A 202 -0.14 1.00 25.66
N ASN A 203 0.29 -0.19 25.29
CA ASN A 203 0.13 -1.38 26.09
C ASN A 203 1.30 -2.35 25.91
N MET A 204 1.52 -3.17 26.95
CA MET A 204 2.50 -4.26 26.96
C MET A 204 1.96 -5.40 27.80
N GLU A 205 1.75 -6.55 27.19
CA GLU A 205 1.26 -7.75 27.86
C GLU A 205 2.20 -8.92 27.59
N THR A 206 2.69 -9.55 28.65
CA THR A 206 3.56 -10.73 28.54
C THR A 206 2.75 -11.99 28.82
N SER A 207 2.75 -12.90 27.85
CA SER A 207 2.11 -14.21 27.96
C SER A 207 3.00 -15.21 28.71
N ALA A 208 2.37 -16.25 29.27
CA ALA A 208 3.07 -17.30 30.02
C ALA A 208 4.03 -18.15 29.16
N ASP A 209 3.91 -18.07 27.84
CA ASP A 209 4.73 -18.76 26.84
C ASP A 209 6.03 -18.01 26.49
N GLY A 210 6.35 -16.89 27.19
CA GLY A 210 7.55 -16.09 26.95
C GLY A 210 7.46 -15.16 25.75
N ARG A 211 6.25 -14.89 25.27
CA ARG A 211 5.99 -13.89 24.23
C ARG A 211 5.38 -12.62 24.83
N THR A 212 5.71 -11.50 24.24
CA THR A 212 5.19 -10.20 24.70
C THR A 212 4.49 -9.50 23.56
N GLN A 213 3.24 -9.14 23.77
CA GLN A 213 2.49 -8.28 22.86
C GLN A 213 2.74 -6.82 23.24
N LEU A 214 3.12 -6.04 22.24
CA LEU A 214 3.39 -4.61 22.35
C LEU A 214 2.42 -3.86 21.46
N GLU A 215 1.80 -2.81 21.98
CA GLU A 215 0.93 -1.93 21.23
C GLU A 215 1.48 -0.50 21.25
N PHE A 216 1.63 0.10 20.07
CA PHE A 216 2.16 1.45 19.89
C PHE A 216 1.25 2.27 18.96
N ILE A 217 1.24 3.58 19.18
CA ILE A 217 0.80 4.57 18.18
C ILE A 217 2.06 5.17 17.57
N VAL A 218 2.20 5.05 16.25
CA VAL A 218 3.40 5.44 15.51
C VAL A 218 3.03 6.27 14.28
N PRO A 219 3.73 7.38 13.98
CA PRO A 219 3.55 8.06 12.70
C PRO A 219 3.82 7.11 11.53
N SER A 220 2.96 7.10 10.51
CA SER A 220 3.14 6.20 9.34
C SER A 220 4.52 6.34 8.69
N ARG A 221 5.09 7.56 8.66
CA ARG A 221 6.47 7.77 8.17
C ARG A 221 7.53 7.07 9.02
N GLY A 222 7.26 6.82 10.32
CA GLY A 222 8.13 6.06 11.22
C GLY A 222 8.13 4.56 10.92
N LEU A 223 7.08 4.05 10.28
CA LEU A 223 6.98 2.64 9.90
C LEU A 223 7.67 2.33 8.57
N ILE A 224 7.95 3.33 7.74
CA ILE A 224 8.65 3.13 6.47
C ILE A 224 10.04 2.52 6.74
N GLY A 225 10.27 1.34 6.16
CA GLY A 225 11.51 0.56 6.34
C GLY A 225 11.67 -0.12 7.70
N PHE A 226 10.77 0.11 8.68
CA PHE A 226 10.84 -0.51 10.00
C PHE A 226 10.72 -2.03 9.94
N ARG A 227 9.92 -2.58 9.03
CA ARG A 227 9.72 -4.03 8.90
C ARG A 227 11.03 -4.81 8.77
N GLY A 228 11.99 -4.31 7.98
CA GLY A 228 13.29 -4.96 7.83
C GLY A 228 14.13 -4.94 9.11
N GLU A 229 14.04 -3.87 9.90
CA GLU A 229 14.69 -3.77 11.19
C GLU A 229 14.04 -4.66 12.24
N PHE A 230 12.72 -4.73 12.23
CA PHE A 230 11.93 -5.59 13.09
C PHE A 230 12.26 -7.08 12.88
N ILE A 231 12.28 -7.54 11.62
CA ILE A 231 12.64 -8.93 11.29
C ILE A 231 14.05 -9.27 11.79
N ARG A 232 14.99 -8.35 11.64
CA ARG A 232 16.36 -8.56 12.16
C ARG A 232 16.40 -8.58 13.67
N ALA A 233 15.72 -7.66 14.35
CA ALA A 233 15.68 -7.56 15.79
C ALA A 233 15.06 -8.79 16.45
N THR A 234 14.01 -9.36 15.82
CA THR A 234 13.29 -10.54 16.28
C THR A 234 13.83 -11.85 15.71
N ARG A 235 14.90 -11.83 14.89
CA ARG A 235 15.42 -13.00 14.17
C ARG A 235 14.38 -13.73 13.33
N GLY A 236 13.36 -13.00 12.87
CA GLY A 236 12.25 -13.56 12.10
C GLY A 236 11.11 -14.18 12.92
N GLU A 237 11.22 -14.22 14.24
CA GLU A 237 10.20 -14.84 15.12
C GLU A 237 9.06 -13.88 15.49
N GLY A 238 9.24 -12.56 15.27
CA GLY A 238 8.23 -11.55 15.57
C GLY A 238 7.14 -11.48 14.51
N ILE A 239 5.94 -11.17 14.97
CA ILE A 239 4.79 -10.88 14.12
C ILE A 239 4.43 -9.41 14.35
N MET A 240 4.17 -8.66 13.28
CA MET A 240 3.71 -7.28 13.38
C MET A 240 2.54 -7.02 12.43
N SER A 241 1.59 -6.25 12.91
CA SER A 241 0.48 -5.72 12.13
C SER A 241 0.26 -4.25 12.48
N HIS A 242 -0.18 -3.46 11.52
CA HIS A 242 -0.49 -2.06 11.74
C HIS A 242 -1.73 -1.68 10.95
N SER A 243 -2.47 -0.72 11.48
CA SER A 243 -3.68 -0.18 10.87
C SER A 243 -3.75 1.32 11.09
N PHE A 244 -4.37 2.03 10.16
CA PHE A 244 -4.62 3.46 10.30
C PHE A 244 -5.43 3.74 11.57
N TYR A 245 -5.00 4.74 12.34
CA TYR A 245 -5.69 5.18 13.54
C TYR A 245 -6.37 6.53 13.32
N GLU A 246 -5.59 7.60 13.16
CA GLU A 246 -6.10 8.97 12.94
C GLU A 246 -5.04 9.87 12.31
N TYR A 247 -5.41 11.12 12.01
CA TYR A 247 -4.47 12.18 11.69
C TYR A 247 -4.15 13.01 12.93
N ARG A 248 -2.86 13.19 13.22
CA ARG A 248 -2.36 14.03 14.32
C ARG A 248 -1.43 15.14 13.82
N PRO A 249 -1.31 16.26 14.54
CA PRO A 249 -0.29 17.26 14.25
C PRO A 249 1.09 16.61 14.12
N MET A 250 1.89 17.09 13.18
CA MET A 250 3.22 16.55 12.90
C MET A 250 4.09 16.47 14.15
N MET A 251 4.60 15.28 14.48
CA MET A 251 5.38 15.00 15.70
C MET A 251 6.86 15.45 15.62
N GLY A 252 7.20 16.36 14.72
CA GLY A 252 8.58 16.83 14.49
C GLY A 252 9.38 15.85 13.61
N ASP A 253 10.63 16.19 13.35
CA ASP A 253 11.50 15.38 12.51
C ASP A 253 12.14 14.23 13.31
N PHE A 254 12.44 13.15 12.61
CA PHE A 254 13.32 12.09 13.08
C PHE A 254 14.33 11.75 12.00
N ASP A 255 15.50 11.30 12.44
CA ASP A 255 16.61 11.02 11.56
C ASP A 255 16.28 9.89 10.59
N THR A 256 15.97 10.25 9.35
CA THR A 256 15.87 9.32 8.24
C THR A 256 17.04 9.54 7.29
N ARG A 257 17.73 8.45 6.93
CA ARG A 257 18.75 8.55 5.88
C ARG A 257 18.08 8.80 4.55
N ARG A 258 18.44 9.92 3.92
CA ARG A 258 17.93 10.26 2.58
C ARG A 258 18.68 9.54 1.47
N ASN A 259 19.97 9.22 1.70
CA ASN A 259 20.86 8.61 0.71
C ASN A 259 21.61 7.43 1.32
N GLY A 260 22.13 6.55 0.47
CA GLY A 260 23.06 5.49 0.86
C GLY A 260 24.39 6.05 1.40
N VAL A 261 25.21 5.19 2.01
CA VAL A 261 26.52 5.55 2.53
C VAL A 261 27.58 4.67 1.86
N LEU A 262 28.73 5.26 1.59
CA LEU A 262 29.93 4.53 1.18
C LEU A 262 30.73 4.17 2.45
N ILE A 263 31.15 2.93 2.53
CA ILE A 263 31.93 2.43 3.67
C ILE A 263 33.35 2.18 3.19
N ALA A 264 34.32 2.86 3.83
CA ALA A 264 35.73 2.57 3.62
C ALA A 264 36.14 1.31 4.41
N PHE A 265 36.76 0.38 3.75
CA PHE A 265 37.31 -0.82 4.37
C PHE A 265 38.60 -0.56 5.10
N GLU A 266 39.38 0.47 4.68
CA GLU A 266 40.68 0.84 5.19
C GLU A 266 40.76 2.35 5.38
N GLU A 267 41.65 2.79 6.25
CA GLU A 267 41.97 4.21 6.40
C GLU A 267 42.70 4.71 5.16
N GLY A 268 42.26 5.87 4.64
CA GLY A 268 42.85 6.44 3.45
C GLY A 268 42.20 7.75 3.05
N THR A 269 42.77 8.41 2.04
CA THR A 269 42.22 9.64 1.47
C THR A 269 41.31 9.28 0.30
N ALA A 270 40.03 9.66 0.40
CA ALA A 270 39.07 9.49 -0.69
C ALA A 270 39.40 10.42 -1.85
N THR A 271 39.59 9.89 -3.05
CA THR A 271 39.79 10.68 -4.25
C THR A 271 38.50 10.91 -5.00
N PHE A 272 38.36 12.06 -5.64
CA PHE A 272 37.16 12.38 -6.46
C PHE A 272 36.91 11.33 -7.55
N TYR A 273 37.97 10.79 -8.16
CA TYR A 273 37.86 9.75 -9.19
C TYR A 273 37.27 8.44 -8.62
N ALA A 274 37.73 8.02 -7.44
CA ALA A 274 37.18 6.84 -6.78
C ALA A 274 35.72 7.02 -6.36
N LEU A 275 35.36 8.19 -5.81
CA LEU A 275 33.99 8.53 -5.45
C LEU A 275 33.09 8.58 -6.66
N LYS A 276 33.52 9.17 -7.78
CA LYS A 276 32.78 9.20 -9.02
C LYS A 276 32.45 7.80 -9.55
N ASN A 277 33.45 6.91 -9.55
CA ASN A 277 33.28 5.53 -10.01
C ASN A 277 32.41 4.72 -9.05
N ALA A 278 32.54 4.92 -7.75
CA ALA A 278 31.68 4.30 -6.75
C ALA A 278 30.20 4.78 -6.91
N CYS A 279 29.97 6.08 -7.15
CA CYS A 279 28.64 6.62 -7.41
C CYS A 279 27.98 6.04 -8.67
N LEU A 280 28.75 5.72 -9.70
CA LEU A 280 28.23 5.07 -10.92
C LEU A 280 27.81 3.61 -10.68
N LEU A 281 28.36 2.96 -9.66
CA LEU A 281 28.02 1.58 -9.27
C LEU A 281 26.85 1.51 -8.29
N TYR A 282 26.55 2.60 -7.57
CA TYR A 282 25.55 2.65 -6.50
C TYR A 282 24.54 3.77 -6.72
N THR A 283 23.74 3.64 -7.75
CA THR A 283 22.60 4.55 -7.98
C THR A 283 21.36 4.22 -7.15
N SER A 284 21.35 3.08 -6.44
CA SER A 284 20.28 2.67 -5.53
C SER A 284 20.83 2.38 -4.13
N PRO A 285 20.14 2.76 -3.04
CA PRO A 285 20.48 2.32 -1.69
C PRO A 285 20.31 0.80 -1.60
N SER A 286 21.42 0.08 -1.49
CA SER A 286 21.41 -1.37 -1.26
C SER A 286 21.17 -1.66 0.23
N PRO A 287 20.40 -2.71 0.58
CA PRO A 287 20.31 -3.15 1.97
C PRO A 287 21.66 -3.53 2.62
N ARG A 288 22.70 -3.71 1.81
CA ARG A 288 24.07 -3.95 2.28
C ARG A 288 24.81 -2.68 2.72
N ASP A 289 24.29 -1.50 2.38
CA ASP A 289 24.89 -0.22 2.74
C ASP A 289 24.66 0.18 4.22
N TYR A 290 24.09 -0.71 5.01
CA TYR A 290 23.79 -0.48 6.43
C TYR A 290 24.94 -0.80 7.39
N ALA A 291 26.08 -1.28 6.90
CA ALA A 291 27.22 -1.55 7.76
C ALA A 291 28.09 -0.29 7.93
N ALA A 292 28.04 0.19 9.03
CA ALA A 292 28.66 1.17 9.86
C ALA A 292 30.13 1.60 9.58
N SER A 293 30.43 2.50 8.67
CA SER A 293 31.47 3.50 8.91
C SER A 293 31.23 4.74 8.07
N ARG A 294 31.26 5.90 8.70
CA ARG A 294 31.24 7.19 8.01
C ARG A 294 32.65 7.46 7.47
N MET A 295 32.79 7.79 6.18
CA MET A 295 34.00 8.43 5.72
C MET A 295 34.25 9.72 6.52
N PRO A 296 35.45 9.99 7.00
CA PRO A 296 35.74 11.26 7.65
C PRO A 296 35.48 12.41 6.68
N SER A 297 34.89 13.49 7.19
CA SER A 297 34.47 14.66 6.44
C SER A 297 35.59 15.58 5.95
N SER A 298 36.81 15.09 5.91
CA SER A 298 37.97 15.83 5.43
C SER A 298 38.31 15.39 4.02
N ALA A 299 37.62 15.93 3.07
CA ALA A 299 38.06 16.02 1.68
C ALA A 299 37.71 17.42 1.14
#